data_a25ae90ea33d2cb2f020d816af496c44
#
_entry.id   a25ae90ea33d2cb2f020d816af496c44
#
_cell.length_a   1.000
_cell.length_b   1.000
_cell.length_c   1.000
_cell.angle_alpha   90.00
_cell.angle_beta   90.00
_cell.angle_gamma   90.00
#
_symmetry.space_group_name_H-M   'P 1'
#
loop_
_entity.id
_entity.type
_entity.pdbx_description
1 polymer ?
#
loop_
_entity_poly.entity_id
_entity_poly.type
_entity_poly.pdbx_seq_one_letter_code
_entity_poly.pdbx_strand_id
1 'polypeptide(L)'
;MAKHQKCKKKKNYSKNASVNSSCLFFVIFPGNIIGSGIFVSPKGVLENSSSVGLALIVWTLTGVITAISALCYAELGVTIPKSGGDYSYVKDIFGGLAGFLRLWIAVLVIYPTNQAVIALTFANYALQPLFPSCFPPERALGLLAAVCLLLLTWINCFSVRWATRVQDVFTTGKLLALFLIIIMGIVQICQGNFYWLEPEHAFHPLQPYDVGRIALAFLQGSFAYAGWNFLNYVTEELIDPYRNLPRAIFISVPLVTFVYVFANIAYITAMSPQELIASNAVAVTFGEKLLGVMSWIMPISVALSTFGGVNGSLFTSSRLFFAGAREGHLPRLLAMIHVNRCTPIPALLFTCISTLLMLCTSDIYTLINYVGFINYLFYGVTVAGQIVLRIKEPDIHRPIKVSLAWPVIFLIFWAFLLIFSLYSEPVVCCIGLAIMLSGVPVYLFGIYWENKPENFNSFVAKLTHLGQKLFMVVYPTEGSEDGNEDKDESCPFFGKQTGSSPSAQYCLSKNRVGRVQLLNKQWINECP
;
A
#
# COMPACT_ATOMS: atom_id res chain seq x y z
N MET A 1 24.47 32.54 -30.51
CA MET A 1 23.73 31.38 -31.08
C MET A 1 23.86 30.08 -30.26
N ALA A 2 25.03 29.71 -29.77
CA ALA A 2 25.25 28.45 -29.01
C ALA A 2 24.51 28.34 -27.66
N LYS A 3 24.30 29.46 -26.93
CA LYS A 3 23.52 29.48 -25.68
C LYS A 3 22.01 29.23 -25.90
N HIS A 4 21.47 29.70 -27.04
CA HIS A 4 20.05 29.51 -27.38
C HIS A 4 19.75 28.05 -27.83
N GLN A 5 20.72 27.39 -28.49
CA GLN A 5 20.59 25.98 -28.85
C GLN A 5 20.71 25.03 -27.65
N LYS A 6 21.56 25.34 -26.65
CA LYS A 6 21.62 24.58 -25.39
C LYS A 6 20.34 24.68 -24.57
N CYS A 7 19.69 25.86 -24.56
CA CYS A 7 18.41 26.06 -23.85
C CYS A 7 17.25 25.33 -24.54
N LYS A 8 17.21 25.31 -25.90
CA LYS A 8 16.21 24.52 -26.66
C LYS A 8 16.41 23.02 -26.51
N LYS A 9 17.67 22.52 -26.50
CA LYS A 9 17.95 21.10 -26.23
C LYS A 9 17.57 20.69 -24.80
N LYS A 10 17.84 21.53 -23.79
CA LYS A 10 17.42 21.27 -22.41
C LYS A 10 15.89 21.27 -22.25
N LYS A 11 15.17 22.17 -22.95
CA LYS A 11 13.71 22.21 -22.96
C LYS A 11 13.07 21.01 -23.68
N ASN A 12 13.68 20.52 -24.75
CA ASN A 12 13.21 19.31 -25.45
C ASN A 12 13.56 18.01 -24.69
N TYR A 13 14.70 17.94 -23.98
CA TYR A 13 15.04 16.82 -23.11
C TYR A 13 14.08 16.74 -21.92
N SER A 14 13.72 17.88 -21.32
CA SER A 14 12.73 17.97 -20.24
C SER A 14 11.30 17.60 -20.71
N LYS A 15 10.91 17.99 -21.92
CA LYS A 15 9.61 17.60 -22.49
C LYS A 15 9.53 16.10 -22.83
N ASN A 16 10.59 15.53 -23.39
CA ASN A 16 10.60 14.09 -23.71
C ASN A 16 10.72 13.22 -22.44
N ALA A 17 11.44 13.68 -21.42
CA ALA A 17 11.44 13.02 -20.11
C ALA A 17 10.07 13.09 -19.43
N SER A 18 9.38 14.24 -19.52
CA SER A 18 8.02 14.39 -18.94
C SER A 18 6.95 13.58 -19.66
N VAL A 19 7.06 13.39 -20.99
CA VAL A 19 6.12 12.57 -21.76
C VAL A 19 6.33 11.08 -21.49
N ASN A 20 7.58 10.62 -21.42
CA ASN A 20 7.88 9.23 -21.05
C ASN A 20 7.51 8.94 -19.58
N SER A 21 7.75 9.87 -18.67
CA SER A 21 7.35 9.79 -17.26
C SER A 21 5.83 9.67 -17.09
N SER A 22 5.05 10.47 -17.84
CA SER A 22 3.58 10.43 -17.76
C SER A 22 3.01 9.11 -18.29
N CYS A 23 3.52 8.58 -19.41
CA CYS A 23 3.06 7.34 -19.99
C CYS A 23 3.39 6.13 -19.08
N LEU A 24 4.59 6.11 -18.52
CA LEU A 24 5.05 5.09 -17.58
C LEU A 24 4.20 5.10 -16.30
N PHE A 25 3.84 6.30 -15.82
CA PHE A 25 3.01 6.50 -14.64
C PHE A 25 1.60 5.93 -14.79
N PHE A 26 0.98 6.07 -15.97
CA PHE A 26 -0.34 5.49 -16.26
C PHE A 26 -0.34 3.96 -16.35
N VAL A 27 0.81 3.34 -16.58
CA VAL A 27 0.96 1.87 -16.60
C VAL A 27 1.32 1.32 -15.21
N ILE A 28 2.17 2.03 -14.46
CA ILE A 28 2.63 1.59 -13.13
C ILE A 28 1.50 1.65 -12.10
N PHE A 29 0.62 2.66 -12.15
CA PHE A 29 -0.42 2.82 -11.14
C PHE A 29 -1.48 1.70 -11.16
N PRO A 30 -2.08 1.29 -12.30
CA PRO A 30 -2.89 0.08 -12.34
C PRO A 30 -2.12 -1.16 -11.85
N GLY A 31 -0.83 -1.24 -12.18
CA GLY A 31 0.05 -2.30 -11.72
C GLY A 31 0.23 -2.37 -10.20
N ASN A 32 0.11 -1.27 -9.47
CA ASN A 32 0.15 -1.27 -8.01
C ASN A 32 -1.17 -1.72 -7.38
N ILE A 33 -2.31 -1.43 -8.00
CA ILE A 33 -3.63 -1.91 -7.55
C ILE A 33 -3.77 -3.41 -7.85
N ILE A 34 -3.37 -3.84 -9.05
CA ILE A 34 -3.37 -5.24 -9.42
C ILE A 34 -2.28 -5.96 -8.62
N GLY A 35 -2.67 -6.56 -7.51
CA GLY A 35 -1.80 -7.27 -6.57
C GLY A 35 -2.09 -8.77 -6.51
N SER A 36 -1.81 -9.37 -5.35
CA SER A 36 -2.16 -10.75 -5.01
C SER A 36 -3.66 -10.98 -4.87
N GLY A 37 -4.42 -9.91 -4.61
CA GLY A 37 -5.83 -10.00 -4.24
C GLY A 37 -6.71 -10.69 -5.29
N ILE A 38 -6.47 -10.46 -6.60
CA ILE A 38 -7.25 -11.12 -7.67
C ILE A 38 -7.02 -12.64 -7.73
N PHE A 39 -5.95 -13.14 -7.14
CA PHE A 39 -5.64 -14.58 -7.09
C PHE A 39 -6.09 -15.23 -5.78
N VAL A 40 -6.32 -14.46 -4.71
CA VAL A 40 -6.71 -14.93 -3.38
C VAL A 40 -8.20 -14.69 -3.12
N SER A 41 -8.67 -13.45 -3.35
CA SER A 41 -10.03 -13.02 -3.00
C SER A 41 -11.17 -13.71 -3.75
N PRO A 42 -11.03 -14.26 -4.99
CA PRO A 42 -12.14 -14.91 -5.68
C PRO A 42 -12.83 -16.00 -4.85
N LYS A 43 -12.06 -16.82 -4.15
CA LYS A 43 -12.58 -17.82 -3.21
C LYS A 43 -13.37 -17.18 -2.07
N GLY A 44 -12.74 -16.23 -1.35
CA GLY A 44 -13.37 -15.57 -0.20
C GLY A 44 -14.64 -14.77 -0.57
N VAL A 45 -14.65 -14.12 -1.75
CA VAL A 45 -15.83 -13.42 -2.26
C VAL A 45 -16.95 -14.40 -2.57
N LEU A 46 -16.68 -15.48 -3.31
CA LEU A 46 -17.68 -16.46 -3.70
C LEU A 46 -18.25 -17.21 -2.49
N GLU A 47 -17.40 -17.60 -1.55
CA GLU A 47 -17.80 -18.28 -0.30
C GLU A 47 -18.76 -17.43 0.53
N ASN A 48 -18.53 -16.11 0.60
CA ASN A 48 -19.35 -15.20 1.40
C ASN A 48 -20.53 -14.59 0.62
N SER A 49 -20.53 -14.61 -0.71
CA SER A 49 -21.62 -14.04 -1.52
C SER A 49 -22.81 -14.99 -1.76
N SER A 50 -22.67 -16.27 -1.40
CA SER A 50 -23.71 -17.30 -1.53
C SER A 50 -24.18 -17.64 -2.96
N SER A 51 -23.77 -16.91 -4.00
CA SER A 51 -24.09 -17.22 -5.40
C SER A 51 -23.07 -16.58 -6.35
N VAL A 52 -22.91 -17.15 -7.54
CA VAL A 52 -22.00 -16.64 -8.59
C VAL A 52 -22.41 -15.24 -9.05
N GLY A 53 -23.70 -15.03 -9.32
CA GLY A 53 -24.21 -13.74 -9.79
C GLY A 53 -24.00 -12.64 -8.73
N LEU A 54 -24.25 -12.94 -7.46
CA LEU A 54 -24.00 -11.99 -6.38
C LEU A 54 -22.49 -11.72 -6.21
N ALA A 55 -21.62 -12.73 -6.38
CA ALA A 55 -20.18 -12.52 -6.35
C ALA A 55 -19.71 -11.53 -7.43
N LEU A 56 -20.19 -11.65 -8.67
CA LEU A 56 -19.87 -10.71 -9.75
C LEU A 56 -20.43 -9.30 -9.48
N ILE A 57 -21.61 -9.19 -8.89
CA ILE A 57 -22.17 -7.90 -8.43
C ILE A 57 -21.27 -7.29 -7.35
N VAL A 58 -20.83 -8.07 -6.38
CA VAL A 58 -19.90 -7.61 -5.32
C VAL A 58 -18.58 -7.10 -5.94
N TRP A 59 -17.99 -7.82 -6.90
CA TRP A 59 -16.78 -7.37 -7.60
C TRP A 59 -16.98 -6.02 -8.31
N THR A 60 -18.09 -5.87 -9.03
CA THR A 60 -18.42 -4.65 -9.77
C THR A 60 -18.68 -3.48 -8.83
N LEU A 61 -19.52 -3.68 -7.80
CA LEU A 61 -19.84 -2.64 -6.83
C LEU A 61 -18.63 -2.23 -6.00
N THR A 62 -17.78 -3.18 -5.60
CA THR A 62 -16.51 -2.86 -4.91
C THR A 62 -15.64 -1.96 -5.78
N GLY A 63 -15.54 -2.21 -7.08
CA GLY A 63 -14.82 -1.34 -8.02
C GLY A 63 -15.42 0.07 -8.10
N VAL A 64 -16.75 0.18 -8.18
CA VAL A 64 -17.45 1.48 -8.20
C VAL A 64 -17.22 2.25 -6.89
N ILE A 65 -17.38 1.60 -5.75
CA ILE A 65 -17.15 2.23 -4.43
C ILE A 65 -15.68 2.65 -4.26
N THR A 66 -14.75 1.83 -4.74
CA THR A 66 -13.31 2.18 -4.77
C THR A 66 -13.06 3.41 -5.65
N ALA A 67 -13.72 3.52 -6.80
CA ALA A 67 -13.62 4.71 -7.65
C ALA A 67 -14.15 5.96 -6.95
N ILE A 68 -15.28 5.88 -6.27
CA ILE A 68 -15.86 6.98 -5.49
C ILE A 68 -14.89 7.40 -4.37
N SER A 69 -14.36 6.45 -3.63
CA SER A 69 -13.38 6.67 -2.58
C SER A 69 -12.12 7.36 -3.11
N ALA A 70 -11.59 6.86 -4.23
CA ALA A 70 -10.42 7.43 -4.89
C ALA A 70 -10.65 8.87 -5.38
N LEU A 71 -11.85 9.20 -5.86
CA LEU A 71 -12.23 10.58 -6.21
C LEU A 71 -12.23 11.52 -4.99
N CYS A 72 -12.76 11.07 -3.86
CA CYS A 72 -12.73 11.83 -2.62
C CYS A 72 -11.29 12.09 -2.16
N TYR A 73 -10.44 11.06 -2.25
CA TYR A 73 -9.02 11.18 -1.93
C TYR A 73 -8.23 12.04 -2.93
N ALA A 74 -8.65 12.09 -4.20
CA ALA A 74 -8.06 13.00 -5.17
C ALA A 74 -8.28 14.47 -4.79
N GLU A 75 -9.49 14.83 -4.33
CA GLU A 75 -9.75 16.17 -3.83
C GLU A 75 -8.88 16.50 -2.60
N LEU A 76 -8.81 15.58 -1.62
CA LEU A 76 -7.97 15.76 -0.43
C LEU A 76 -6.49 15.87 -0.80
N GLY A 77 -6.00 15.03 -1.70
CA GLY A 77 -4.59 15.01 -2.12
C GLY A 77 -4.14 16.26 -2.86
N VAL A 78 -5.03 16.92 -3.60
CA VAL A 78 -4.71 18.21 -4.23
C VAL A 78 -4.96 19.43 -3.32
N THR A 79 -5.81 19.26 -2.30
CA THR A 79 -6.09 20.33 -1.31
C THR A 79 -5.03 20.36 -0.22
N ILE A 80 -4.57 19.19 0.22
CA ILE A 80 -3.51 19.00 1.23
C ILE A 80 -2.35 18.27 0.55
N PRO A 81 -1.44 18.95 -0.16
CA PRO A 81 -0.39 18.33 -0.95
C PRO A 81 0.79 17.85 -0.07
N LYS A 82 0.49 17.06 0.97
CA LYS A 82 1.47 16.47 1.88
C LYS A 82 1.58 14.96 1.61
N SER A 83 2.79 14.43 1.72
CA SER A 83 3.02 12.97 1.73
C SER A 83 2.49 12.34 3.02
N GLY A 84 2.10 11.06 2.93
CA GLY A 84 1.54 10.32 4.07
C GLY A 84 0.06 9.97 3.92
N GLY A 85 -0.60 10.40 2.83
CA GLY A 85 -1.97 10.03 2.46
C GLY A 85 -2.98 10.30 3.57
N ASP A 86 -3.82 9.33 3.88
CA ASP A 86 -4.88 9.42 4.88
C ASP A 86 -4.38 9.77 6.29
N TYR A 87 -3.17 9.37 6.68
CA TYR A 87 -2.54 9.81 7.93
C TYR A 87 -2.45 11.34 8.00
N SER A 88 -1.90 11.96 6.96
CA SER A 88 -1.73 13.41 6.91
C SER A 88 -3.07 14.14 6.88
N TYR A 89 -4.05 13.63 6.12
CA TYR A 89 -5.39 14.20 6.04
C TYR A 89 -6.12 14.14 7.38
N VAL A 90 -6.13 12.97 8.02
CA VAL A 90 -6.78 12.80 9.33
C VAL A 90 -6.11 13.68 10.39
N LYS A 91 -4.77 13.78 10.38
CA LYS A 91 -4.02 14.64 11.30
C LYS A 91 -4.39 16.12 11.13
N ASP A 92 -4.38 16.62 9.90
CA ASP A 92 -4.63 18.05 9.63
C ASP A 92 -6.10 18.42 9.91
N ILE A 93 -7.07 17.53 9.71
CA ILE A 93 -8.50 17.79 9.87
C ILE A 93 -8.98 17.59 11.31
N PHE A 94 -8.59 16.47 11.94
CA PHE A 94 -9.09 16.03 13.25
C PHE A 94 -8.07 16.21 14.38
N GLY A 95 -6.83 16.55 14.06
CA GLY A 95 -5.77 16.78 15.05
C GLY A 95 -4.83 15.60 15.26
N GLY A 96 -3.81 15.83 16.09
CA GLY A 96 -2.67 14.92 16.28
C GLY A 96 -3.03 13.53 16.78
N LEU A 97 -3.98 13.42 17.73
CA LEU A 97 -4.41 12.12 18.27
C LEU A 97 -5.04 11.22 17.20
N ALA A 98 -5.96 11.77 16.39
CA ALA A 98 -6.63 11.00 15.35
C ALA A 98 -5.63 10.54 14.28
N GLY A 99 -4.73 11.43 13.84
CA GLY A 99 -3.64 11.07 12.93
C GLY A 99 -2.72 10.01 13.53
N PHE A 100 -2.36 10.15 14.81
CA PHE A 100 -1.54 9.16 15.50
C PHE A 100 -2.21 7.78 15.54
N LEU A 101 -3.49 7.69 15.87
CA LEU A 101 -4.21 6.41 15.90
C LEU A 101 -4.24 5.74 14.51
N ARG A 102 -4.41 6.54 13.44
CA ARG A 102 -4.28 6.01 12.07
C ARG A 102 -2.89 5.46 11.80
N LEU A 103 -1.86 6.20 12.18
CA LEU A 103 -0.46 5.77 12.01
C LEU A 103 -0.14 4.54 12.87
N TRP A 104 -0.57 4.53 14.13
CA TRP A 104 -0.36 3.45 15.08
C TRP A 104 -0.86 2.12 14.55
N ILE A 105 -2.13 2.09 14.12
CA ILE A 105 -2.72 0.87 13.58
C ILE A 105 -2.12 0.47 12.22
N ALA A 106 -1.73 1.45 11.40
CA ALA A 106 -1.06 1.18 10.13
C ALA A 106 0.30 0.49 10.33
N VAL A 107 1.07 0.97 11.31
CA VAL A 107 2.41 0.47 11.64
C VAL A 107 2.37 -0.91 12.29
N LEU A 108 1.44 -1.14 13.22
CA LEU A 108 1.38 -2.39 13.97
C LEU A 108 0.63 -3.50 13.26
N VAL A 109 -0.40 -3.15 12.49
CA VAL A 109 -1.35 -4.14 11.94
C VAL A 109 -1.43 -4.08 10.44
N ILE A 110 -1.87 -2.95 9.86
CA ILE A 110 -2.29 -2.92 8.46
C ILE A 110 -1.17 -3.35 7.52
N TYR A 111 -0.01 -2.69 7.58
CA TYR A 111 1.11 -3.00 6.70
C TYR A 111 1.74 -4.36 6.99
N PRO A 112 2.04 -4.73 8.24
CA PRO A 112 2.60 -6.04 8.54
C PRO A 112 1.69 -7.19 8.11
N THR A 113 0.39 -7.09 8.40
CA THR A 113 -0.58 -8.12 8.05
C THR A 113 -0.77 -8.23 6.53
N ASN A 114 -0.91 -7.09 5.84
CA ASN A 114 -1.02 -7.07 4.38
C ASN A 114 0.20 -7.72 3.71
N GLN A 115 1.40 -7.40 4.18
CA GLN A 115 2.64 -8.01 3.67
C GLN A 115 2.73 -9.51 3.99
N ALA A 116 2.28 -9.93 5.18
CA ALA A 116 2.23 -11.33 5.56
C ALA A 116 1.29 -12.13 4.65
N VAL A 117 0.08 -11.61 4.38
CA VAL A 117 -0.89 -12.22 3.45
C VAL A 117 -0.28 -12.38 2.05
N ILE A 118 0.35 -11.33 1.52
CA ILE A 118 0.95 -11.39 0.18
C ILE A 118 2.13 -12.37 0.14
N ALA A 119 2.98 -12.41 1.19
CA ALA A 119 4.12 -13.32 1.28
C ALA A 119 3.67 -14.78 1.44
N LEU A 120 2.63 -15.06 2.23
CA LEU A 120 2.03 -16.39 2.35
C LEU A 120 1.40 -16.84 1.02
N THR A 121 0.77 -15.91 0.30
CA THR A 121 0.25 -16.17 -1.04
C THR A 121 1.39 -16.55 -2.00
N PHE A 122 2.50 -15.80 -1.99
CA PHE A 122 3.69 -16.16 -2.75
C PHE A 122 4.15 -17.58 -2.45
N ALA A 123 4.28 -17.92 -1.16
CA ALA A 123 4.74 -19.23 -0.73
C ALA A 123 3.79 -20.34 -1.17
N ASN A 124 2.48 -20.13 -1.06
CA ASN A 124 1.46 -21.09 -1.47
C ASN A 124 1.56 -21.38 -2.97
N TYR A 125 1.57 -20.37 -3.82
CA TYR A 125 1.68 -20.55 -5.27
C TYR A 125 3.03 -21.11 -5.72
N ALA A 126 4.11 -20.77 -5.03
CA ALA A 126 5.44 -21.31 -5.33
C ALA A 126 5.59 -22.79 -4.95
N LEU A 127 4.93 -23.24 -3.86
CA LEU A 127 4.98 -24.63 -3.40
C LEU A 127 3.91 -25.51 -4.05
N GLN A 128 2.79 -24.97 -4.53
CA GLN A 128 1.69 -25.74 -5.11
C GLN A 128 2.14 -26.76 -6.18
N PRO A 129 3.02 -26.44 -7.13
CA PRO A 129 3.47 -27.40 -8.13
C PRO A 129 4.25 -28.60 -7.56
N LEU A 130 4.83 -28.46 -6.37
CA LEU A 130 5.55 -29.53 -5.67
C LEU A 130 4.62 -30.45 -4.87
N PHE A 131 3.39 -29.99 -4.59
CA PHE A 131 2.38 -30.69 -3.80
C PHE A 131 1.03 -30.74 -4.53
N PRO A 132 0.94 -31.39 -5.71
CA PRO A 132 -0.26 -31.36 -6.56
C PRO A 132 -1.47 -32.04 -5.93
N SER A 133 -1.25 -33.04 -5.06
CA SER A 133 -2.30 -33.89 -4.47
C SER A 133 -2.53 -33.65 -2.98
N CYS A 134 -1.75 -32.79 -2.33
CA CYS A 134 -1.86 -32.54 -0.89
C CYS A 134 -1.57 -31.06 -0.56
N PHE A 135 -1.97 -30.65 0.65
CA PHE A 135 -1.66 -29.30 1.14
C PHE A 135 -0.16 -29.17 1.48
N PRO A 136 0.50 -28.09 1.04
CA PRO A 136 1.85 -27.80 1.48
C PRO A 136 1.91 -27.68 3.02
N PRO A 137 2.96 -28.19 3.68
CA PRO A 137 3.10 -28.04 5.13
C PRO A 137 3.11 -26.57 5.56
N GLU A 138 2.34 -26.19 6.58
CA GLU A 138 2.25 -24.81 7.07
C GLU A 138 3.62 -24.21 7.42
N ARG A 139 4.51 -25.02 8.00
CA ARG A 139 5.88 -24.58 8.33
C ARG A 139 6.71 -24.24 7.08
N ALA A 140 6.52 -24.99 5.99
CA ALA A 140 7.21 -24.70 4.73
C ALA A 140 6.69 -23.41 4.09
N LEU A 141 5.38 -23.17 4.15
CA LEU A 141 4.75 -21.92 3.71
C LEU A 141 5.32 -20.72 4.47
N GLY A 142 5.33 -20.79 5.81
CA GLY A 142 5.86 -19.74 6.66
C GLY A 142 7.35 -19.46 6.43
N LEU A 143 8.17 -20.51 6.29
CA LEU A 143 9.60 -20.37 6.00
C LEU A 143 9.87 -19.73 4.64
N LEU A 144 9.17 -20.16 3.59
CA LEU A 144 9.35 -19.58 2.25
C LEU A 144 8.86 -18.13 2.20
N ALA A 145 7.76 -17.81 2.87
CA ALA A 145 7.27 -16.45 3.01
C ALA A 145 8.28 -15.55 3.75
N ALA A 146 8.90 -16.06 4.83
CA ALA A 146 9.93 -15.35 5.57
C ALA A 146 11.18 -15.09 4.72
N VAL A 147 11.65 -16.10 3.96
CA VAL A 147 12.79 -15.95 3.04
C VAL A 147 12.48 -14.91 1.97
N CYS A 148 11.30 -14.92 1.37
CA CYS A 148 10.84 -13.92 0.40
C CYS A 148 10.91 -12.51 1.00
N LEU A 149 10.35 -12.33 2.21
CA LEU A 149 10.34 -11.04 2.91
C LEU A 149 11.74 -10.53 3.23
N LEU A 150 12.63 -11.39 3.75
CA LEU A 150 14.01 -11.05 4.08
C LEU A 150 14.80 -10.64 2.81
N LEU A 151 14.65 -11.39 1.72
CA LEU A 151 15.29 -11.10 0.45
C LEU A 151 14.86 -9.74 -0.11
N LEU A 152 13.55 -9.46 -0.13
CA LEU A 152 13.01 -8.19 -0.62
C LEU A 152 13.37 -7.01 0.28
N THR A 153 13.40 -7.21 1.59
CA THR A 153 13.88 -6.20 2.53
C THR A 153 15.34 -5.88 2.26
N TRP A 154 16.19 -6.90 2.04
CA TRP A 154 17.59 -6.70 1.69
C TRP A 154 17.75 -5.91 0.38
N ILE A 155 16.99 -6.25 -0.67
CA ILE A 155 17.00 -5.52 -1.96
C ILE A 155 16.61 -4.05 -1.75
N ASN A 156 15.55 -3.77 -1.01
CA ASN A 156 15.08 -2.40 -0.71
C ASN A 156 16.07 -1.61 0.14
N CYS A 157 16.77 -2.26 1.08
CA CYS A 157 17.85 -1.65 1.86
C CYS A 157 19.08 -1.35 1.01
N PHE A 158 19.35 -2.19 0.00
CA PHE A 158 20.57 -2.08 -0.81
C PHE A 158 20.47 -0.97 -1.86
N SER A 159 19.38 -0.90 -2.62
CA SER A 159 19.22 0.08 -3.71
C SER A 159 17.78 0.29 -4.12
N VAL A 160 17.31 1.54 -4.13
CA VAL A 160 16.00 1.92 -4.65
C VAL A 160 15.87 1.55 -6.14
N ARG A 161 16.92 1.75 -6.95
CA ARG A 161 16.88 1.43 -8.39
C ARG A 161 16.65 -0.06 -8.67
N TRP A 162 17.22 -0.95 -7.84
CA TRP A 162 16.97 -2.38 -7.96
C TRP A 162 15.54 -2.73 -7.54
N ALA A 163 15.04 -2.13 -6.46
CA ALA A 163 13.67 -2.34 -6.00
C ALA A 163 12.65 -1.91 -7.07
N THR A 164 12.85 -0.77 -7.74
CA THR A 164 11.95 -0.32 -8.82
C THR A 164 12.03 -1.21 -10.06
N ARG A 165 13.21 -1.62 -10.51
CA ARG A 165 13.36 -2.56 -11.64
C ARG A 165 12.69 -3.91 -11.39
N VAL A 166 12.85 -4.43 -10.17
CA VAL A 166 12.14 -5.63 -9.72
C VAL A 166 10.63 -5.42 -9.86
N GLN A 167 10.12 -4.27 -9.38
CA GLN A 167 8.70 -3.92 -9.48
C GLN A 167 8.20 -3.90 -10.94
N ASP A 168 8.93 -3.28 -11.85
CA ASP A 168 8.54 -3.15 -13.26
C ASP A 168 8.44 -4.51 -13.97
N VAL A 169 9.46 -5.37 -13.79
CA VAL A 169 9.49 -6.72 -14.37
C VAL A 169 8.31 -7.55 -13.87
N PHE A 170 8.08 -7.54 -12.55
CA PHE A 170 6.99 -8.34 -11.97
C PHE A 170 5.60 -7.77 -12.29
N THR A 171 5.48 -6.45 -12.43
CA THR A 171 4.23 -5.81 -12.88
C THR A 171 3.87 -6.24 -14.29
N THR A 172 4.85 -6.29 -15.20
CA THR A 172 4.62 -6.78 -16.55
C THR A 172 4.20 -8.25 -16.56
N GLY A 173 4.86 -9.10 -15.79
CA GLY A 173 4.54 -10.53 -15.67
C GLY A 173 3.10 -10.78 -15.21
N LYS A 174 2.64 -10.05 -14.18
CA LYS A 174 1.26 -10.22 -13.68
C LYS A 174 0.19 -9.75 -14.65
N LEU A 175 0.44 -8.67 -15.39
CA LEU A 175 -0.50 -8.19 -16.42
C LEU A 175 -0.63 -9.21 -17.54
N LEU A 176 0.47 -9.83 -17.97
CA LEU A 176 0.46 -10.91 -18.97
C LEU A 176 -0.31 -12.13 -18.48
N ALA A 177 -0.14 -12.52 -17.21
CA ALA A 177 -0.89 -13.64 -16.61
C ALA A 177 -2.39 -13.37 -16.58
N LEU A 178 -2.82 -12.18 -16.15
CA LEU A 178 -4.24 -11.82 -16.15
C LEU A 178 -4.83 -11.73 -17.55
N PHE A 179 -4.07 -11.19 -18.50
CA PHE A 179 -4.48 -11.15 -19.90
C PHE A 179 -4.67 -12.58 -20.47
N LEU A 180 -3.77 -13.50 -20.16
CA LEU A 180 -3.90 -14.91 -20.54
C LEU A 180 -5.17 -15.54 -19.92
N ILE A 181 -5.44 -15.32 -18.62
CA ILE A 181 -6.65 -15.83 -17.97
C ILE A 181 -7.91 -15.31 -18.67
N ILE A 182 -7.97 -13.99 -18.95
CA ILE A 182 -9.13 -13.37 -19.61
C ILE A 182 -9.32 -13.93 -21.02
N ILE A 183 -8.27 -14.08 -21.82
CA ILE A 183 -8.35 -14.65 -23.18
C ILE A 183 -8.89 -16.08 -23.10
N MET A 184 -8.34 -16.91 -22.22
CA MET A 184 -8.80 -18.30 -22.07
C MET A 184 -10.26 -18.36 -21.62
N GLY A 185 -10.70 -17.47 -20.74
CA GLY A 185 -12.10 -17.34 -20.36
C GLY A 185 -13.01 -16.96 -21.54
N ILE A 186 -12.58 -16.02 -22.39
CA ILE A 186 -13.33 -15.64 -23.60
C ILE A 186 -13.42 -16.83 -24.57
N VAL A 187 -12.33 -17.57 -24.76
CA VAL A 187 -12.33 -18.80 -25.60
C VAL A 187 -13.33 -19.82 -25.07
N GLN A 188 -13.40 -20.03 -23.74
CA GLN A 188 -14.37 -20.94 -23.12
C GLN A 188 -15.82 -20.49 -23.38
N ILE A 189 -16.10 -19.20 -23.27
CA ILE A 189 -17.43 -18.64 -23.58
C ILE A 189 -17.78 -18.88 -25.05
N CYS A 190 -16.85 -18.65 -25.99
CA CYS A 190 -17.04 -18.91 -27.41
C CYS A 190 -17.26 -20.39 -27.74
N GLN A 191 -16.75 -21.30 -26.92
CA GLN A 191 -16.96 -22.75 -27.01
C GLN A 191 -18.31 -23.21 -26.41
N GLY A 192 -19.06 -22.29 -25.77
CA GLY A 192 -20.35 -22.60 -25.16
C GLY A 192 -20.26 -23.02 -23.68
N ASN A 193 -19.08 -22.91 -23.05
CA ASN A 193 -18.89 -23.27 -21.64
C ASN A 193 -19.24 -22.10 -20.73
N PHE A 194 -20.52 -21.74 -20.62
CA PHE A 194 -20.99 -20.63 -19.76
C PHE A 194 -22.16 -21.01 -18.84
N TYR A 195 -22.35 -22.31 -18.58
CA TYR A 195 -23.42 -22.85 -17.74
C TYR A 195 -23.62 -22.10 -16.39
N TRP A 196 -22.54 -21.82 -15.66
CA TRP A 196 -22.60 -21.12 -14.37
C TRP A 196 -22.81 -19.60 -14.49
N LEU A 197 -22.81 -19.05 -15.72
CA LEU A 197 -23.08 -17.65 -15.99
C LEU A 197 -24.52 -17.42 -16.45
N GLU A 198 -25.26 -18.47 -16.79
CA GLU A 198 -26.69 -18.38 -17.12
C GLU A 198 -27.48 -17.86 -15.91
N PRO A 199 -28.42 -16.92 -16.09
CA PRO A 199 -29.15 -16.30 -14.99
C PRO A 199 -29.82 -17.30 -14.04
N GLU A 200 -30.32 -18.43 -14.57
CA GLU A 200 -30.94 -19.48 -13.77
C GLU A 200 -29.97 -20.16 -12.81
N HIS A 201 -28.72 -20.37 -13.23
CA HIS A 201 -27.69 -21.05 -12.45
C HIS A 201 -26.84 -20.07 -11.66
N ALA A 202 -26.60 -18.86 -12.20
CA ALA A 202 -25.75 -17.84 -11.57
C ALA A 202 -26.32 -17.32 -10.24
N PHE A 203 -27.65 -17.21 -10.13
CA PHE A 203 -28.31 -16.75 -8.92
C PHE A 203 -28.85 -17.89 -8.04
N HIS A 204 -28.57 -19.14 -8.41
CA HIS A 204 -28.93 -20.27 -7.55
C HIS A 204 -28.10 -20.20 -6.25
N PRO A 205 -28.75 -20.19 -5.07
CA PRO A 205 -28.04 -20.07 -3.81
C PRO A 205 -27.23 -21.33 -3.51
N LEU A 206 -25.92 -21.17 -3.33
CA LEU A 206 -25.02 -22.23 -2.83
C LEU A 206 -25.17 -22.40 -1.32
N GLN A 207 -25.58 -21.33 -0.63
CA GLN A 207 -25.82 -21.23 0.81
C GLN A 207 -26.92 -20.21 1.08
N PRO A 208 -27.59 -20.24 2.25
CA PRO A 208 -28.57 -19.22 2.63
C PRO A 208 -27.96 -17.81 2.57
N TYR A 209 -28.76 -16.86 2.07
CA TYR A 209 -28.34 -15.46 2.03
C TYR A 209 -28.27 -14.88 3.45
N ASP A 210 -27.11 -14.32 3.77
CA ASP A 210 -26.86 -13.59 5.00
C ASP A 210 -26.18 -12.24 4.69
N VAL A 211 -26.79 -11.16 5.16
CA VAL A 211 -26.31 -9.79 4.92
C VAL A 211 -24.93 -9.56 5.54
N GLY A 212 -24.65 -10.18 6.69
CA GLY A 212 -23.34 -10.11 7.32
C GLY A 212 -22.25 -10.75 6.48
N ARG A 213 -22.53 -11.92 5.91
CA ARG A 213 -21.59 -12.59 4.97
C ARG A 213 -21.37 -11.76 3.70
N ILE A 214 -22.40 -11.10 3.19
CA ILE A 214 -22.24 -10.19 2.05
C ILE A 214 -21.28 -9.03 2.39
N ALA A 215 -21.35 -8.48 3.60
CA ALA A 215 -20.38 -7.47 4.05
C ALA A 215 -18.95 -8.03 4.09
N LEU A 216 -18.75 -9.27 4.54
CA LEU A 216 -17.44 -9.95 4.48
C LEU A 216 -16.98 -10.17 3.03
N ALA A 217 -17.89 -10.52 2.11
CA ALA A 217 -17.57 -10.62 0.68
C ALA A 217 -17.03 -9.28 0.13
N PHE A 218 -17.64 -8.16 0.52
CA PHE A 218 -17.13 -6.82 0.16
C PHE A 218 -15.76 -6.53 0.77
N LEU A 219 -15.46 -6.94 2.01
CA LEU A 219 -14.13 -6.81 2.60
C LEU A 219 -13.09 -7.62 1.83
N GLN A 220 -13.41 -8.87 1.48
CA GLN A 220 -12.54 -9.73 0.67
C GLN A 220 -12.30 -9.14 -0.73
N GLY A 221 -13.34 -8.63 -1.39
CA GLY A 221 -13.23 -7.94 -2.66
C GLY A 221 -12.38 -6.68 -2.56
N SER A 222 -12.57 -5.90 -1.51
CA SER A 222 -11.83 -4.66 -1.26
C SER A 222 -10.34 -4.88 -1.03
N PHE A 223 -9.96 -6.02 -0.48
CA PHE A 223 -8.56 -6.42 -0.37
C PHE A 223 -7.90 -6.53 -1.76
N ALA A 224 -8.62 -7.05 -2.76
CA ALA A 224 -8.11 -7.14 -4.13
C ALA A 224 -7.90 -5.76 -4.77
N TYR A 225 -8.72 -4.79 -4.43
CA TYR A 225 -8.56 -3.40 -4.90
C TYR A 225 -7.57 -2.58 -4.05
N ALA A 226 -6.93 -3.14 -3.01
CA ALA A 226 -5.98 -2.40 -2.18
C ALA A 226 -4.85 -1.77 -3.02
N GLY A 227 -4.34 -0.63 -2.56
CA GLY A 227 -3.30 0.12 -3.28
C GLY A 227 -3.82 1.29 -4.12
N TRP A 228 -5.14 1.46 -4.28
CA TRP A 228 -5.72 2.60 -4.98
C TRP A 228 -5.37 3.95 -4.34
N ASN A 229 -5.06 3.97 -3.04
CA ASN A 229 -4.68 5.16 -2.27
C ASN A 229 -3.16 5.39 -2.18
N PHE A 230 -2.34 4.48 -2.69
CA PHE A 230 -0.87 4.56 -2.58
C PHE A 230 -0.28 5.82 -3.22
N LEU A 231 -0.95 6.35 -4.25
CA LEU A 231 -0.54 7.57 -4.91
C LEU A 231 -0.58 8.79 -3.99
N ASN A 232 -1.52 8.81 -3.03
CA ASN A 232 -1.65 9.88 -2.04
C ASN A 232 -0.53 9.87 -0.98
N TYR A 233 0.22 8.76 -0.85
CA TYR A 233 1.37 8.68 0.06
C TYR A 233 2.63 9.33 -0.52
N VAL A 234 2.67 9.55 -1.84
CA VAL A 234 3.82 10.10 -2.57
C VAL A 234 3.45 11.38 -3.33
N THR A 235 2.45 12.11 -2.90
CA THR A 235 1.92 13.29 -3.58
C THR A 235 2.99 14.36 -3.81
N GLU A 236 3.93 14.54 -2.88
CA GLU A 236 5.06 15.49 -3.00
C GLU A 236 6.07 15.08 -4.09
N GLU A 237 6.13 13.79 -4.44
CA GLU A 237 7.03 13.27 -5.48
C GLU A 237 6.40 13.35 -6.89
N LEU A 238 5.09 13.69 -7.00
CA LEU A 238 4.37 13.74 -8.27
C LEU A 238 4.66 15.02 -9.06
N ILE A 239 4.90 14.85 -10.36
CA ILE A 239 4.98 15.97 -11.29
C ILE A 239 3.54 16.41 -11.61
N ASP A 240 3.25 17.72 -11.43
CA ASP A 240 1.91 18.29 -11.64
C ASP A 240 0.78 17.48 -10.95
N PRO A 241 0.81 17.33 -9.60
CA PRO A 241 -0.14 16.45 -8.89
C PRO A 241 -1.60 16.85 -9.15
N TYR A 242 -1.89 18.13 -9.33
CA TYR A 242 -3.24 18.64 -9.62
C TYR A 242 -3.88 18.06 -10.88
N ARG A 243 -3.10 17.67 -11.87
CA ARG A 243 -3.58 17.10 -13.13
C ARG A 243 -3.41 15.59 -13.19
N ASN A 244 -2.26 15.10 -12.71
CA ASN A 244 -1.88 13.72 -12.93
C ASN A 244 -2.54 12.78 -11.92
N LEU A 245 -2.73 13.19 -10.66
CA LEU A 245 -3.39 12.39 -9.64
C LEU A 245 -4.85 12.01 -10.04
N PRO A 246 -5.74 12.95 -10.38
CA PRO A 246 -7.10 12.60 -10.78
C PRO A 246 -7.14 11.76 -12.06
N ARG A 247 -6.30 12.09 -13.06
CA ARG A 247 -6.26 11.34 -14.32
C ARG A 247 -5.84 9.88 -14.10
N ALA A 248 -4.82 9.66 -13.26
CA ALA A 248 -4.39 8.33 -12.92
C ALA A 248 -5.52 7.52 -12.28
N ILE A 249 -6.26 8.10 -11.34
CA ILE A 249 -7.39 7.47 -10.68
C ILE A 249 -8.51 7.15 -11.67
N PHE A 250 -8.91 8.13 -12.50
CA PHE A 250 -10.00 7.96 -13.47
C PHE A 250 -9.73 6.91 -14.55
N ILE A 251 -8.47 6.66 -14.88
CA ILE A 251 -8.10 5.64 -15.86
C ILE A 251 -7.90 4.29 -15.18
N SER A 252 -7.19 4.28 -14.05
CA SER A 252 -6.73 3.02 -13.45
C SER A 252 -7.83 2.23 -12.75
N VAL A 253 -8.70 2.90 -11.95
CA VAL A 253 -9.70 2.15 -11.18
C VAL A 253 -10.76 1.49 -12.07
N PRO A 254 -11.34 2.16 -13.09
CA PRO A 254 -12.24 1.48 -14.03
C PRO A 254 -11.55 0.36 -14.83
N LEU A 255 -10.30 0.57 -15.25
CA LEU A 255 -9.53 -0.46 -15.96
C LEU A 255 -9.32 -1.70 -15.09
N VAL A 256 -8.92 -1.51 -13.83
CA VAL A 256 -8.74 -2.61 -12.87
C VAL A 256 -10.07 -3.31 -12.58
N THR A 257 -11.15 -2.56 -12.43
CA THR A 257 -12.50 -3.13 -12.22
C THR A 257 -12.89 -4.03 -13.39
N PHE A 258 -12.69 -3.54 -14.61
CA PHE A 258 -12.93 -4.33 -15.83
C PHE A 258 -12.11 -5.62 -15.82
N VAL A 259 -10.79 -5.53 -15.61
CA VAL A 259 -9.90 -6.69 -15.57
C VAL A 259 -10.32 -7.70 -14.50
N TYR A 260 -10.71 -7.24 -13.31
CA TYR A 260 -11.11 -8.11 -12.21
C TYR A 260 -12.43 -8.83 -12.45
N VAL A 261 -13.43 -8.13 -12.99
CA VAL A 261 -14.71 -8.74 -13.34
C VAL A 261 -14.50 -9.80 -14.43
N PHE A 262 -13.74 -9.49 -15.50
CA PHE A 262 -13.48 -10.45 -16.56
C PHE A 262 -12.61 -11.65 -16.10
N ALA A 263 -11.66 -11.44 -15.21
CA ALA A 263 -10.88 -12.54 -14.62
C ALA A 263 -11.77 -13.48 -13.78
N ASN A 264 -12.71 -12.94 -13.01
CA ASN A 264 -13.66 -13.76 -12.24
C ASN A 264 -14.65 -14.50 -13.14
N ILE A 265 -15.13 -13.85 -14.20
CA ILE A 265 -15.92 -14.52 -15.25
C ILE A 265 -15.12 -15.70 -15.84
N ALA A 266 -13.84 -15.48 -16.19
CA ALA A 266 -12.99 -16.53 -16.73
C ALA A 266 -12.82 -17.72 -15.75
N TYR A 267 -12.64 -17.46 -14.45
CA TYR A 267 -12.56 -18.53 -13.45
C TYR A 267 -13.82 -19.38 -13.41
N ILE A 268 -14.99 -18.75 -13.46
CA ILE A 268 -16.30 -19.44 -13.40
C ILE A 268 -16.61 -20.22 -14.68
N THR A 269 -16.10 -19.81 -15.84
CA THR A 269 -16.26 -20.61 -17.08
C THR A 269 -15.48 -21.92 -17.08
N ALA A 270 -14.39 -21.98 -16.31
CA ALA A 270 -13.50 -23.14 -16.25
C ALA A 270 -13.78 -24.07 -15.07
N MET A 271 -14.36 -23.54 -13.99
CA MET A 271 -14.54 -24.25 -12.71
C MET A 271 -15.96 -24.11 -12.20
N SER A 272 -16.49 -25.19 -11.56
CA SER A 272 -17.70 -25.07 -10.79
C SER A 272 -17.49 -24.20 -9.55
N PRO A 273 -18.55 -23.57 -9.02
CA PRO A 273 -18.44 -22.78 -7.77
C PRO A 273 -17.86 -23.58 -6.60
N GLN A 274 -18.22 -24.85 -6.47
CA GLN A 274 -17.73 -25.75 -5.43
C GLN A 274 -16.23 -26.03 -5.58
N GLU A 275 -15.76 -26.25 -6.80
CA GLU A 275 -14.34 -26.45 -7.08
C GLU A 275 -13.53 -25.19 -6.80
N LEU A 276 -14.07 -23.99 -7.13
CA LEU A 276 -13.40 -22.73 -6.84
C LEU A 276 -13.27 -22.52 -5.33
N ILE A 277 -14.30 -22.80 -4.55
CA ILE A 277 -14.26 -22.72 -3.08
C ILE A 277 -13.32 -23.76 -2.49
N ALA A 278 -13.24 -24.96 -3.05
CA ALA A 278 -12.35 -26.02 -2.59
C ALA A 278 -10.87 -25.76 -2.96
N SER A 279 -10.63 -24.94 -3.98
CA SER A 279 -9.27 -24.66 -4.47
C SER A 279 -8.47 -23.82 -3.47
N ASN A 280 -7.19 -24.18 -3.27
CA ASN A 280 -6.24 -23.39 -2.48
C ASN A 280 -5.51 -22.34 -3.32
N ALA A 281 -5.43 -22.58 -4.63
CA ALA A 281 -4.75 -21.73 -5.60
C ALA A 281 -5.59 -21.64 -6.89
N VAL A 282 -6.60 -20.79 -6.89
CA VAL A 282 -7.62 -20.69 -7.95
C VAL A 282 -7.01 -20.61 -9.35
N ALA A 283 -5.96 -19.78 -9.53
CA ALA A 283 -5.30 -19.62 -10.82
C ALA A 283 -4.53 -20.89 -11.26
N VAL A 284 -4.04 -21.71 -10.33
CA VAL A 284 -3.37 -22.99 -10.66
C VAL A 284 -4.40 -23.99 -11.14
N THR A 285 -5.50 -24.16 -10.41
CA THR A 285 -6.60 -25.06 -10.79
C THR A 285 -7.19 -24.66 -12.15
N PHE A 286 -7.32 -23.36 -12.42
CA PHE A 286 -7.70 -22.83 -13.72
C PHE A 286 -6.70 -23.26 -14.82
N GLY A 287 -5.40 -23.10 -14.56
CA GLY A 287 -4.34 -23.47 -15.50
C GLY A 287 -4.29 -24.97 -15.78
N GLU A 288 -4.46 -25.81 -14.77
CA GLU A 288 -4.50 -27.27 -14.92
C GLU A 288 -5.64 -27.74 -15.83
N LYS A 289 -6.81 -27.09 -15.73
CA LYS A 289 -7.97 -27.44 -16.56
C LYS A 289 -7.86 -26.99 -18.02
N LEU A 290 -7.28 -25.81 -18.26
CA LEU A 290 -7.34 -25.19 -19.59
C LEU A 290 -6.01 -25.22 -20.35
N LEU A 291 -4.88 -25.18 -19.67
CA LEU A 291 -3.56 -25.07 -20.28
C LEU A 291 -2.84 -26.43 -20.41
N GLY A 292 -3.34 -27.50 -19.79
CA GLY A 292 -2.73 -28.82 -19.84
C GLY A 292 -1.24 -28.79 -19.51
N VAL A 293 -0.38 -29.16 -20.47
CA VAL A 293 1.09 -29.20 -20.28
C VAL A 293 1.68 -27.84 -19.90
N MET A 294 1.04 -26.73 -20.27
CA MET A 294 1.50 -25.37 -19.97
C MET A 294 0.97 -24.82 -18.63
N SER A 295 0.33 -25.64 -17.81
CA SER A 295 -0.26 -25.25 -16.52
C SER A 295 0.74 -24.61 -15.55
N TRP A 296 2.03 -24.99 -15.64
CA TRP A 296 3.13 -24.43 -14.84
C TRP A 296 3.33 -22.89 -14.99
N ILE A 297 2.80 -22.30 -16.06
CA ILE A 297 2.86 -20.85 -16.28
C ILE A 297 2.10 -20.11 -15.18
N MET A 298 0.94 -20.64 -14.73
CA MET A 298 0.08 -19.97 -13.74
C MET A 298 0.74 -19.81 -12.38
N PRO A 299 1.22 -20.88 -11.71
CA PRO A 299 1.86 -20.72 -10.41
C PRO A 299 3.10 -19.81 -10.46
N ILE A 300 3.91 -19.87 -11.52
CA ILE A 300 5.06 -18.98 -11.69
C ILE A 300 4.61 -17.53 -11.84
N SER A 301 3.63 -17.26 -12.69
CA SER A 301 3.15 -15.90 -12.94
C SER A 301 2.54 -15.27 -11.68
N VAL A 302 1.77 -16.05 -10.91
CA VAL A 302 1.18 -15.57 -9.65
C VAL A 302 2.26 -15.39 -8.57
N ALA A 303 3.21 -16.30 -8.46
CA ALA A 303 4.34 -16.15 -7.54
C ALA A 303 5.15 -14.88 -7.85
N LEU A 304 5.44 -14.60 -9.12
CA LEU A 304 6.09 -13.36 -9.55
C LEU A 304 5.24 -12.13 -9.21
N SER A 305 3.94 -12.19 -9.44
CA SER A 305 3.01 -11.10 -9.11
C SER A 305 3.02 -10.76 -7.62
N THR A 306 2.92 -11.78 -6.77
CA THR A 306 2.88 -11.62 -5.32
C THR A 306 4.24 -11.17 -4.76
N PHE A 307 5.34 -11.66 -5.31
CA PHE A 307 6.69 -11.18 -4.99
C PHE A 307 6.84 -9.67 -5.25
N GLY A 308 6.38 -9.19 -6.42
CA GLY A 308 6.28 -7.76 -6.72
C GLY A 308 5.35 -7.01 -5.76
N GLY A 309 4.24 -7.62 -5.33
CA GLY A 309 3.31 -7.06 -4.36
C GLY A 309 3.94 -6.81 -2.98
N VAL A 310 4.72 -7.77 -2.46
CA VAL A 310 5.50 -7.59 -1.21
C VAL A 310 6.49 -6.44 -1.36
N ASN A 311 7.20 -6.39 -2.50
CA ASN A 311 8.17 -5.32 -2.78
C ASN A 311 7.53 -3.92 -2.78
N GLY A 312 6.41 -3.75 -3.47
CA GLY A 312 5.65 -2.49 -3.51
C GLY A 312 5.11 -2.08 -2.14
N SER A 313 4.61 -3.04 -1.36
CA SER A 313 4.13 -2.80 0.01
C SER A 313 5.25 -2.37 0.95
N LEU A 314 6.43 -3.01 0.91
CA LEU A 314 7.62 -2.62 1.66
C LEU A 314 8.06 -1.19 1.31
N PHE A 315 8.07 -0.87 0.04
CA PHE A 315 8.42 0.45 -0.45
C PHE A 315 7.47 1.54 0.08
N THR A 316 6.15 1.31 0.03
CA THR A 316 5.13 2.27 0.47
C THR A 316 5.10 2.43 1.99
N SER A 317 5.16 1.31 2.74
CA SER A 317 5.12 1.35 4.21
C SER A 317 6.31 2.11 4.80
N SER A 318 7.51 1.94 4.24
CA SER A 318 8.70 2.65 4.70
C SER A 318 8.57 4.16 4.56
N ARG A 319 7.88 4.66 3.53
CA ARG A 319 7.60 6.08 3.33
C ARG A 319 6.60 6.64 4.33
N LEU A 320 5.54 5.88 4.63
CA LEU A 320 4.58 6.27 5.66
C LEU A 320 5.27 6.38 7.02
N PHE A 321 6.12 5.42 7.37
CA PHE A 321 6.83 5.42 8.64
C PHE A 321 7.83 6.59 8.72
N PHE A 322 8.51 6.87 7.62
CA PHE A 322 9.37 8.03 7.49
C PHE A 322 8.57 9.34 7.70
N ALA A 323 7.41 9.51 7.05
CA ALA A 323 6.56 10.68 7.20
C ALA A 323 6.05 10.83 8.64
N GLY A 324 5.57 9.73 9.26
CA GLY A 324 5.11 9.73 10.66
C GLY A 324 6.21 10.05 11.67
N ALA A 325 7.44 9.61 11.41
CA ALA A 325 8.59 9.92 12.25
C ALA A 325 9.10 11.36 12.06
N ARG A 326 9.00 11.92 10.86
CA ARG A 326 9.29 13.34 10.57
C ARG A 326 8.33 14.27 11.34
N GLU A 327 7.07 13.89 11.45
CA GLU A 327 6.05 14.60 12.21
C GLU A 327 6.10 14.36 13.74
N GLY A 328 7.09 13.61 14.22
CA GLY A 328 7.29 13.33 15.66
C GLY A 328 6.35 12.28 16.26
N HIS A 329 5.52 11.60 15.44
CA HIS A 329 4.60 10.57 15.91
C HIS A 329 5.24 9.18 16.04
N LEU A 330 6.43 8.97 15.50
CA LEU A 330 7.22 7.74 15.62
C LEU A 330 8.65 8.07 16.09
N PRO A 331 9.41 7.06 16.56
CA PRO A 331 10.80 7.27 16.95
C PRO A 331 11.63 7.92 15.82
N ARG A 332 12.42 8.93 16.15
CA ARG A 332 13.25 9.70 15.19
C ARG A 332 14.15 8.83 14.32
N LEU A 333 14.56 7.66 14.83
CA LEU A 333 15.39 6.71 14.07
C LEU A 333 14.71 6.25 12.77
N LEU A 334 13.38 6.11 12.75
CA LEU A 334 12.62 5.69 11.56
C LEU A 334 12.56 6.76 10.47
N ALA A 335 12.81 8.05 10.81
CA ALA A 335 12.94 9.15 9.87
C ALA A 335 14.36 9.31 9.29
N MET A 336 15.29 8.42 9.61
CA MET A 336 16.68 8.52 9.19
C MET A 336 16.96 7.71 7.94
N ILE A 337 17.86 8.25 7.10
CA ILE A 337 18.24 7.70 5.80
C ILE A 337 19.72 7.30 5.83
N HIS A 338 20.05 6.16 5.23
CA HIS A 338 21.43 5.70 5.13
C HIS A 338 22.28 6.63 4.24
N VAL A 339 23.44 7.04 4.75
CA VAL A 339 24.30 8.09 4.15
C VAL A 339 24.72 7.79 2.70
N ASN A 340 25.08 6.55 2.38
CA ASN A 340 25.60 6.19 1.05
C ASN A 340 24.51 5.63 0.11
N ARG A 341 23.46 4.98 0.65
CA ARG A 341 22.44 4.27 -0.15
C ARG A 341 21.17 5.07 -0.34
N CYS A 342 20.97 6.12 0.46
CA CYS A 342 19.78 6.97 0.48
C CYS A 342 18.46 6.17 0.71
N THR A 343 18.53 5.08 1.45
CA THR A 343 17.39 4.21 1.76
C THR A 343 17.01 4.33 3.24
N PRO A 344 15.71 4.26 3.59
CA PRO A 344 15.24 4.33 4.99
C PRO A 344 15.39 2.96 5.69
N ILE A 345 16.63 2.50 5.87
CA ILE A 345 16.96 1.18 6.42
C ILE A 345 16.23 0.89 7.75
N PRO A 346 16.19 1.80 8.76
CA PRO A 346 15.52 1.49 10.01
C PRO A 346 14.01 1.23 9.84
N ALA A 347 13.34 1.99 8.98
CA ALA A 347 11.91 1.79 8.70
C ALA A 347 11.65 0.46 7.99
N LEU A 348 12.49 0.09 7.02
CA LEU A 348 12.41 -1.19 6.30
C LEU A 348 12.63 -2.38 7.24
N LEU A 349 13.63 -2.32 8.12
CA LEU A 349 13.90 -3.38 9.09
C LEU A 349 12.77 -3.51 10.12
N PHE A 350 12.22 -2.39 10.60
CA PHE A 350 11.09 -2.40 11.50
C PHE A 350 9.87 -3.09 10.85
N THR A 351 9.57 -2.73 9.60
CA THR A 351 8.49 -3.36 8.84
C THR A 351 8.72 -4.86 8.66
N CYS A 352 9.95 -5.26 8.34
CA CYS A 352 10.31 -6.66 8.17
C CYS A 352 10.08 -7.46 9.46
N ILE A 353 10.57 -6.96 10.61
CA ILE A 353 10.41 -7.64 11.89
C ILE A 353 8.93 -7.75 12.28
N SER A 354 8.15 -6.66 12.14
CA SER A 354 6.72 -6.69 12.44
C SER A 354 5.94 -7.65 11.54
N THR A 355 6.31 -7.74 10.25
CA THR A 355 5.69 -8.69 9.33
C THR A 355 6.07 -10.15 9.66
N LEU A 356 7.32 -10.40 10.05
CA LEU A 356 7.75 -11.75 10.49
C LEU A 356 6.96 -12.21 11.71
N LEU A 357 6.62 -11.31 12.64
CA LEU A 357 5.75 -11.63 13.78
C LEU A 357 4.33 -11.99 13.31
N MET A 358 3.79 -11.28 12.32
CA MET A 358 2.46 -11.60 11.76
C MET A 358 2.44 -12.92 10.98
N LEU A 359 3.56 -13.36 10.41
CA LEU A 359 3.65 -14.67 9.75
C LEU A 359 3.49 -15.87 10.72
N CYS A 360 3.55 -15.64 12.03
CA CYS A 360 3.24 -16.66 13.02
C CYS A 360 1.74 -16.98 13.10
N THR A 361 0.86 -16.13 12.53
CA THR A 361 -0.57 -16.38 12.39
C THR A 361 -0.85 -17.00 11.04
N SER A 362 -1.54 -18.14 11.00
CA SER A 362 -1.60 -19.00 9.80
C SER A 362 -2.82 -18.80 8.90
N ASP A 363 -3.90 -18.15 9.39
CA ASP A 363 -5.13 -18.01 8.60
C ASP A 363 -5.17 -16.73 7.77
N ILE A 364 -4.99 -16.88 6.44
CA ILE A 364 -4.97 -15.78 5.48
C ILE A 364 -6.30 -15.02 5.42
N TYR A 365 -7.44 -15.72 5.48
CA TYR A 365 -8.76 -15.07 5.30
C TYR A 365 -9.18 -14.26 6.52
N THR A 366 -8.89 -14.75 7.72
CA THR A 366 -9.08 -13.99 8.96
C THR A 366 -8.21 -12.73 8.97
N LEU A 367 -6.96 -12.83 8.53
CA LEU A 367 -6.06 -11.67 8.39
C LEU A 367 -6.60 -10.64 7.38
N ILE A 368 -7.17 -11.07 6.26
CA ILE A 368 -7.78 -10.19 5.26
C ILE A 368 -9.00 -9.46 5.85
N ASN A 369 -9.90 -10.16 6.55
CA ASN A 369 -11.07 -9.55 7.19
C ASN A 369 -10.66 -8.51 8.22
N TYR A 370 -9.66 -8.82 9.04
CA TYR A 370 -9.10 -7.95 10.05
C TYR A 370 -8.53 -6.64 9.47
N VAL A 371 -7.66 -6.76 8.46
CA VAL A 371 -7.08 -5.60 7.76
C VAL A 371 -8.16 -4.82 7.02
N GLY A 372 -9.09 -5.52 6.37
CA GLY A 372 -10.20 -4.92 5.64
C GLY A 372 -11.05 -4.04 6.54
N PHE A 373 -11.53 -4.56 7.67
CA PHE A 373 -12.34 -3.81 8.63
C PHE A 373 -11.64 -2.52 9.11
N ILE A 374 -10.39 -2.64 9.56
CA ILE A 374 -9.61 -1.50 10.07
C ILE A 374 -9.33 -0.46 8.97
N ASN A 375 -9.00 -0.88 7.76
CA ASN A 375 -8.79 0.05 6.65
C ASN A 375 -10.07 0.80 6.31
N TYR A 376 -11.22 0.10 6.23
CA TYR A 376 -12.50 0.75 5.96
C TYR A 376 -12.89 1.74 7.05
N LEU A 377 -12.60 1.44 8.33
CA LEU A 377 -12.81 2.38 9.42
C LEU A 377 -12.16 3.73 9.13
N PHE A 378 -10.89 3.73 8.75
CA PHE A 378 -10.16 4.97 8.49
C PHE A 378 -10.46 5.59 7.12
N TYR A 379 -10.82 4.81 6.11
CA TYR A 379 -11.28 5.36 4.84
C TYR A 379 -12.55 6.19 5.05
N GLY A 380 -13.51 5.70 5.84
CA GLY A 380 -14.70 6.47 6.20
C GLY A 380 -14.39 7.72 7.01
N VAL A 381 -13.51 7.62 8.01
CA VAL A 381 -13.06 8.79 8.78
C VAL A 381 -12.43 9.84 7.87
N THR A 382 -11.60 9.43 6.92
CA THR A 382 -10.95 10.35 5.97
C THR A 382 -11.95 11.02 5.03
N VAL A 383 -12.92 10.27 4.49
CA VAL A 383 -13.97 10.82 3.62
C VAL A 383 -14.93 11.72 4.42
N ALA A 384 -15.26 11.36 5.67
CA ALA A 384 -16.00 12.25 6.57
C ALA A 384 -15.21 13.53 6.83
N GLY A 385 -13.89 13.42 6.97
CA GLY A 385 -12.98 14.56 7.08
C GLY A 385 -13.07 15.52 5.90
N GLN A 386 -13.23 15.04 4.67
CA GLN A 386 -13.45 15.89 3.50
C GLN A 386 -14.68 16.79 3.67
N ILE A 387 -15.79 16.25 4.20
CA ILE A 387 -17.00 17.03 4.47
C ILE A 387 -16.74 18.04 5.60
N VAL A 388 -16.10 17.61 6.68
CA VAL A 388 -15.73 18.50 7.81
C VAL A 388 -14.82 19.62 7.34
N LEU A 389 -13.82 19.36 6.51
CA LEU A 389 -12.92 20.37 5.96
C LEU A 389 -13.66 21.41 5.09
N ARG A 390 -14.69 20.98 4.35
CA ARG A 390 -15.52 21.89 3.57
C ARG A 390 -16.36 22.84 4.43
N ILE A 391 -16.74 22.40 5.63
CA ILE A 391 -17.50 23.21 6.59
C ILE A 391 -16.58 24.13 7.39
N LYS A 392 -15.44 23.60 7.87
CA LYS A 392 -14.49 24.38 8.70
C LYS A 392 -13.73 25.44 7.91
N GLU A 393 -13.31 25.10 6.69
CA GLU A 393 -12.47 25.95 5.85
C GLU A 393 -13.08 26.09 4.44
N PRO A 394 -14.18 26.85 4.28
CA PRO A 394 -14.88 26.99 3.01
C PRO A 394 -14.01 27.68 1.94
N ASP A 395 -13.12 28.59 2.36
CA ASP A 395 -12.33 29.48 1.48
C ASP A 395 -11.02 28.84 1.00
N ILE A 396 -10.66 27.64 1.49
CA ILE A 396 -9.43 26.97 1.05
C ILE A 396 -9.47 26.70 -0.45
N HIS A 397 -8.39 26.98 -1.15
CA HIS A 397 -8.31 26.73 -2.58
C HIS A 397 -8.39 25.24 -2.90
N ARG A 398 -9.43 24.83 -3.62
CA ARG A 398 -9.67 23.44 -4.06
C ARG A 398 -9.60 23.38 -5.58
N PRO A 399 -8.47 22.96 -6.15
CA PRO A 399 -8.33 22.80 -7.61
C PRO A 399 -9.36 21.84 -8.22
N ILE A 400 -9.78 20.84 -7.41
CA ILE A 400 -10.80 19.86 -7.79
C ILE A 400 -11.84 19.83 -6.67
N LYS A 401 -13.11 19.97 -7.04
CA LYS A 401 -14.24 19.92 -6.12
C LYS A 401 -15.21 18.81 -6.57
N VAL A 402 -15.26 17.73 -5.83
CA VAL A 402 -16.13 16.58 -6.10
C VAL A 402 -17.53 16.90 -5.55
N SER A 403 -18.62 16.46 -6.22
CA SER A 403 -19.97 16.62 -5.69
C SER A 403 -20.12 15.96 -4.32
N LEU A 404 -20.82 16.63 -3.38
CA LEU A 404 -21.07 16.10 -2.03
C LEU A 404 -21.87 14.78 -2.03
N ALA A 405 -22.59 14.48 -3.12
CA ALA A 405 -23.31 13.23 -3.25
C ALA A 405 -22.37 12.00 -3.14
N TRP A 406 -21.16 12.07 -3.72
CA TRP A 406 -20.22 10.95 -3.71
C TRP A 406 -19.66 10.62 -2.33
N PRO A 407 -19.16 11.57 -1.52
CA PRO A 407 -18.78 11.29 -0.13
C PRO A 407 -19.94 10.73 0.71
N VAL A 408 -21.17 11.23 0.52
CA VAL A 408 -22.34 10.74 1.26
C VAL A 408 -22.68 9.30 0.88
N ILE A 409 -22.70 8.96 -0.42
CA ILE A 409 -22.91 7.59 -0.91
C ILE A 409 -21.86 6.66 -0.31
N PHE A 410 -20.58 7.08 -0.34
CA PHE A 410 -19.51 6.29 0.25
C PHE A 410 -19.70 6.08 1.75
N LEU A 411 -20.09 7.11 2.51
CA LEU A 411 -20.32 7.00 3.96
C LEU A 411 -21.51 6.10 4.32
N ILE A 412 -22.56 6.06 3.51
CA ILE A 412 -23.68 5.11 3.69
C ILE A 412 -23.17 3.68 3.52
N PHE A 413 -22.42 3.42 2.45
CA PHE A 413 -21.82 2.10 2.21
C PHE A 413 -20.79 1.74 3.29
N TRP A 414 -20.00 2.69 3.75
CA TRP A 414 -19.06 2.54 4.84
C TRP A 414 -19.74 2.10 6.14
N ALA A 415 -20.86 2.78 6.51
CA ALA A 415 -21.63 2.42 7.69
C ALA A 415 -22.22 1.00 7.57
N PHE A 416 -22.74 0.65 6.39
CA PHE A 416 -23.20 -0.72 6.10
C PHE A 416 -22.07 -1.73 6.35
N LEU A 417 -20.90 -1.55 5.76
CA LEU A 417 -19.79 -2.49 5.92
C LEU A 417 -19.35 -2.64 7.37
N LEU A 418 -19.20 -1.53 8.11
CA LEU A 418 -18.73 -1.59 9.50
C LEU A 418 -19.74 -2.28 10.43
N ILE A 419 -21.02 -1.93 10.31
CA ILE A 419 -22.07 -2.49 11.17
C ILE A 419 -22.22 -4.01 10.93
N PHE A 420 -22.33 -4.42 9.68
CA PHE A 420 -22.56 -5.83 9.36
C PHE A 420 -21.29 -6.69 9.51
N SER A 421 -20.10 -6.13 9.31
CA SER A 421 -18.84 -6.84 9.62
C SER A 421 -18.68 -7.04 11.12
N LEU A 422 -19.06 -6.05 11.94
CA LEU A 422 -19.04 -6.18 13.40
C LEU A 422 -20.05 -7.22 13.90
N TYR A 423 -21.19 -7.34 13.21
CA TYR A 423 -22.20 -8.37 13.51
C TYR A 423 -21.69 -9.77 13.13
N SER A 424 -21.08 -9.95 11.97
CA SER A 424 -20.59 -11.25 11.47
C SER A 424 -19.33 -11.75 12.18
N GLU A 425 -18.39 -10.86 12.45
CA GLU A 425 -17.07 -11.20 13.00
C GLU A 425 -16.74 -10.30 14.21
N PRO A 426 -17.52 -10.38 15.30
CA PRO A 426 -17.40 -9.46 16.43
C PRO A 426 -16.04 -9.55 17.13
N VAL A 427 -15.49 -10.76 17.26
CA VAL A 427 -14.20 -10.97 17.95
C VAL A 427 -13.07 -10.31 17.17
N VAL A 428 -12.99 -10.54 15.86
CA VAL A 428 -11.95 -9.96 14.98
C VAL A 428 -12.03 -8.44 14.99
N CYS A 429 -13.23 -7.88 14.86
CA CYS A 429 -13.44 -6.44 14.86
C CYS A 429 -13.10 -5.80 16.23
N CYS A 430 -13.52 -6.42 17.35
CA CYS A 430 -13.23 -5.91 18.69
C CYS A 430 -11.72 -5.95 19.01
N ILE A 431 -11.01 -6.99 18.62
CA ILE A 431 -9.54 -7.05 18.77
C ILE A 431 -8.89 -5.89 18.00
N GLY A 432 -9.33 -5.65 16.75
CA GLY A 432 -8.84 -4.54 15.94
C GLY A 432 -9.04 -3.18 16.59
N LEU A 433 -10.24 -2.94 17.11
CA LEU A 433 -10.54 -1.71 17.84
C LEU A 433 -9.72 -1.58 19.13
N ALA A 434 -9.54 -2.67 19.87
CA ALA A 434 -8.72 -2.67 21.09
C ALA A 434 -7.25 -2.32 20.80
N ILE A 435 -6.67 -2.89 19.73
CA ILE A 435 -5.30 -2.54 19.30
C ILE A 435 -5.22 -1.07 18.85
N MET A 436 -6.21 -0.57 18.12
CA MET A 436 -6.27 0.84 17.74
C MET A 436 -6.31 1.74 18.98
N LEU A 437 -7.19 1.45 19.94
CA LEU A 437 -7.34 2.24 21.16
C LEU A 437 -6.13 2.14 22.09
N SER A 438 -5.33 1.07 22.03
CA SER A 438 -4.06 0.98 22.76
C SER A 438 -3.07 2.07 22.36
N GLY A 439 -3.25 2.70 21.20
CA GLY A 439 -2.49 3.88 20.80
C GLY A 439 -2.77 5.12 21.64
N VAL A 440 -3.94 5.25 22.29
CA VAL A 440 -4.28 6.43 23.10
C VAL A 440 -3.29 6.62 24.25
N PRO A 441 -3.07 5.64 25.14
CA PRO A 441 -2.06 5.79 26.19
C PRO A 441 -0.65 6.04 25.64
N VAL A 442 -0.28 5.38 24.53
CA VAL A 442 1.03 5.61 23.92
C VAL A 442 1.16 7.04 23.39
N TYR A 443 0.10 7.61 22.83
CA TYR A 443 0.08 9.01 22.41
C TYR A 443 0.23 9.96 23.60
N LEU A 444 -0.53 9.73 24.66
CA LEU A 444 -0.51 10.59 25.85
C LEU A 444 0.87 10.59 26.53
N PHE A 445 1.47 9.41 26.73
CA PHE A 445 2.79 9.30 27.39
C PHE A 445 3.95 9.57 26.43
N GLY A 446 3.81 9.20 25.16
CA GLY A 446 4.89 9.28 24.19
C GLY A 446 5.01 10.63 23.49
N ILE A 447 3.89 11.32 23.23
CA ILE A 447 3.86 12.51 22.39
C ILE A 447 3.32 13.72 23.15
N TYR A 448 2.14 13.59 23.76
CA TYR A 448 1.46 14.70 24.43
C TYR A 448 2.19 15.19 25.69
N TRP A 449 2.83 14.28 26.45
CA TRP A 449 3.60 14.64 27.62
C TRP A 449 4.92 15.31 27.24
N GLU A 450 4.98 16.63 27.32
CA GLU A 450 6.16 17.43 26.93
C GLU A 450 7.31 17.33 27.97
N ASN A 451 6.99 17.38 29.29
CA ASN A 451 7.98 17.41 30.38
C ASN A 451 8.43 16.00 30.79
N LYS A 452 9.02 15.25 29.87
CA LYS A 452 9.52 13.89 30.14
C LYS A 452 10.75 13.93 31.06
N PRO A 453 10.93 12.94 31.97
CA PRO A 453 12.12 12.84 32.80
C PRO A 453 13.41 12.84 31.98
N GLU A 454 14.44 13.53 32.43
CA GLU A 454 15.75 13.62 31.76
C GLU A 454 16.36 12.24 31.48
N ASN A 455 16.18 11.30 32.42
CA ASN A 455 16.63 9.91 32.25
C ASN A 455 15.99 9.22 31.06
N PHE A 456 14.69 9.45 30.80
CA PHE A 456 13.98 8.90 29.63
C PHE A 456 14.52 9.52 28.35
N ASN A 457 14.66 10.84 28.28
CA ASN A 457 15.19 11.54 27.13
C ASN A 457 16.63 11.10 26.81
N SER A 458 17.47 10.95 27.86
CA SER A 458 18.84 10.44 27.74
C SER A 458 18.86 8.99 27.19
N PHE A 459 17.98 8.12 27.69
CA PHE A 459 17.86 6.73 27.20
C PHE A 459 17.48 6.69 25.73
N VAL A 460 16.43 7.43 25.33
CA VAL A 460 15.97 7.51 23.93
C VAL A 460 17.08 8.09 23.04
N ALA A 461 17.81 9.11 23.49
CA ALA A 461 18.94 9.68 22.77
C ALA A 461 20.06 8.65 22.57
N LYS A 462 20.44 7.92 23.63
CA LYS A 462 21.45 6.84 23.54
C LYS A 462 21.05 5.75 22.57
N LEU A 463 19.78 5.30 22.60
CA LEU A 463 19.25 4.31 21.68
C LEU A 463 19.27 4.82 20.22
N THR A 464 18.91 6.08 20.02
CA THR A 464 18.94 6.72 18.71
C THR A 464 20.38 6.80 18.17
N HIS A 465 21.34 7.23 19.00
CA HIS A 465 22.75 7.27 18.61
C HIS A 465 23.34 5.89 18.33
N LEU A 466 22.94 4.87 19.11
CA LEU A 466 23.33 3.49 18.82
C LEU A 466 22.81 3.05 17.45
N GLY A 467 21.53 3.33 17.16
CA GLY A 467 20.92 3.04 15.86
C GLY A 467 21.60 3.80 14.71
N GLN A 468 21.94 5.09 14.91
CA GLN A 468 22.67 5.87 13.91
C GLN A 468 24.05 5.26 13.57
N LYS A 469 24.78 4.83 14.59
CA LYS A 469 26.10 4.18 14.41
C LYS A 469 25.96 2.82 13.74
N LEU A 470 25.00 2.00 14.17
CA LEU A 470 24.80 0.65 13.66
C LEU A 470 24.37 0.65 12.19
N PHE A 471 23.45 1.55 11.82
CA PHE A 471 22.87 1.59 10.48
C PHE A 471 23.50 2.66 9.56
N MET A 472 24.45 3.47 10.05
CA MET A 472 25.06 4.60 9.35
C MET A 472 24.00 5.53 8.73
N VAL A 473 23.01 5.93 9.53
CA VAL A 473 21.88 6.75 9.11
C VAL A 473 21.94 8.15 9.69
N VAL A 474 21.45 9.13 8.93
CA VAL A 474 21.38 10.54 9.32
C VAL A 474 19.98 11.08 9.10
N TYR A 475 19.60 12.09 9.89
CA TYR A 475 18.34 12.81 9.68
C TYR A 475 18.47 13.70 8.45
N PRO A 476 17.54 13.66 7.48
CA PRO A 476 17.58 14.54 6.32
C PRO A 476 17.31 15.98 6.76
N THR A 477 18.29 16.88 6.58
CA THR A 477 18.11 18.32 6.75
C THR A 477 17.42 18.88 5.51
N GLU A 478 16.27 19.52 5.69
CA GLU A 478 15.62 20.32 4.66
C GLU A 478 16.53 21.54 4.42
N GLY A 479 17.05 21.71 3.20
CA GLY A 479 17.80 22.91 2.85
C GLY A 479 16.83 24.07 2.83
N SER A 480 16.95 25.00 3.77
CA SER A 480 16.33 26.30 3.70
C SER A 480 16.81 27.03 2.44
N GLU A 481 15.92 27.19 1.45
CA GLU A 481 16.12 28.08 0.29
C GLU A 481 15.82 29.55 0.70
N ASP A 482 16.41 30.05 1.76
CA ASP A 482 16.41 31.47 2.02
C ASP A 482 17.85 31.92 2.25
N GLY A 483 18.39 32.55 1.20
CA GLY A 483 19.59 33.34 1.30
C GLY A 483 19.34 34.57 2.15
N ASN A 484 19.49 34.42 3.46
CA ASN A 484 19.81 35.51 4.37
C ASN A 484 20.85 34.98 5.36
N GLU A 485 22.07 35.42 5.14
CA GLU A 485 23.10 35.44 6.15
C GLU A 485 22.61 36.39 7.26
N ASP A 486 22.09 35.84 8.36
CA ASP A 486 22.11 36.56 9.63
C ASP A 486 22.06 35.53 10.79
N LYS A 487 23.18 35.53 11.49
CA LYS A 487 23.42 35.33 12.92
C LYS A 487 22.83 34.12 13.64
N ASP A 488 23.76 33.27 14.07
CA ASP A 488 23.80 32.59 15.37
C ASP A 488 22.49 32.57 16.17
N GLU A 489 21.70 31.52 15.96
CA GLU A 489 20.87 30.99 17.03
C GLU A 489 21.26 29.53 17.29
N SER A 490 21.97 29.39 18.39
CA SER A 490 22.45 28.17 19.00
C SER A 490 21.32 27.16 19.16
N CYS A 491 21.47 25.99 18.54
CA CYS A 491 20.74 24.78 18.95
C CYS A 491 20.89 24.59 20.47
N PRO A 492 19.81 24.54 21.25
CA PRO A 492 19.89 24.50 22.71
C PRO A 492 20.31 23.15 23.31
N PHE A 493 21.04 22.31 22.55
CA PHE A 493 21.44 20.96 23.02
C PHE A 493 22.94 20.65 22.91
N PHE A 494 23.81 21.66 22.74
CA PHE A 494 25.25 21.49 22.95
C PHE A 494 25.70 22.34 24.14
N GLY A 495 25.61 21.76 25.31
CA GLY A 495 26.35 22.24 26.49
C GLY A 495 27.84 22.31 26.16
N LYS A 496 28.44 23.48 26.39
CA LYS A 496 29.87 23.69 26.34
C LYS A 496 30.59 22.59 27.14
N GLN A 497 31.29 21.70 26.48
CA GLN A 497 32.41 20.98 27.06
C GLN A 497 33.68 21.45 26.38
N THR A 498 34.41 22.25 27.10
CA THR A 498 35.85 22.55 26.87
C THR A 498 36.65 21.28 27.09
N GLY A 499 37.42 20.84 26.08
CA GLY A 499 38.36 19.75 26.25
C GLY A 499 38.64 19.00 24.91
N SER A 500 39.62 19.48 24.23
CA SER A 500 40.48 18.88 23.19
C SER A 500 40.30 17.41 22.84
N SER A 501 39.80 17.14 21.62
CA SER A 501 40.30 16.06 20.78
C SER A 501 40.00 16.33 19.30
N PRO A 502 40.95 16.25 18.36
CA PRO A 502 40.83 16.77 16.99
C PRO A 502 40.26 15.79 15.95
N SER A 503 39.54 14.76 16.33
CA SER A 503 39.13 13.70 15.39
C SER A 503 37.65 13.70 14.95
N ALA A 504 36.82 14.62 15.43
CA ALA A 504 35.38 14.66 15.08
C ALA A 504 35.01 15.71 14.02
N GLN A 505 35.95 16.51 13.53
CA GLN A 505 35.69 17.67 12.66
C GLN A 505 35.87 17.41 11.15
N TYR A 506 36.15 16.18 10.75
CA TYR A 506 36.45 15.85 9.33
C TYR A 506 35.28 15.27 8.51
N CYS A 507 34.05 15.31 8.98
CA CYS A 507 32.91 14.72 8.23
C CYS A 507 32.00 15.69 7.51
N LEU A 508 32.30 16.99 7.44
CA LEU A 508 31.50 17.97 6.69
C LEU A 508 32.37 18.80 5.73
N SER A 509 32.98 18.16 4.73
CA SER A 509 33.50 18.93 3.62
C SER A 509 32.35 19.42 2.74
N LYS A 510 32.38 20.69 2.30
CA LYS A 510 31.39 21.34 1.41
C LYS A 510 30.96 20.49 0.20
N ASN A 511 31.79 19.57 -0.26
CA ASN A 511 31.50 18.67 -1.39
C ASN A 511 30.59 17.48 -1.05
N ARG A 512 30.44 17.07 0.22
CA ARG A 512 29.52 16.00 0.61
C ARG A 512 28.12 16.52 0.92
N VAL A 513 28.00 17.72 1.44
CA VAL A 513 26.69 18.39 1.66
C VAL A 513 26.03 18.69 0.31
N GLY A 514 26.79 19.16 -0.68
CA GLY A 514 26.32 19.34 -2.06
C GLY A 514 25.86 18.03 -2.73
N ARG A 515 26.46 16.89 -2.38
CA ARG A 515 26.06 15.58 -2.90
C ARG A 515 24.77 15.06 -2.27
N VAL A 516 24.52 15.34 -1.01
CA VAL A 516 23.24 15.00 -0.33
C VAL A 516 22.12 15.90 -0.84
N GLN A 517 22.37 17.19 -1.11
CA GLN A 517 21.41 18.09 -1.76
C GLN A 517 21.16 17.73 -3.24
N LEU A 518 22.18 17.27 -3.97
CA LEU A 518 22.03 16.77 -5.34
C LEU A 518 21.27 15.44 -5.37
N LEU A 519 21.45 14.58 -4.38
CA LEU A 519 20.71 13.32 -4.26
C LEU A 519 19.26 13.55 -3.83
N ASN A 520 18.96 14.58 -3.05
CA ASN A 520 17.56 15.00 -2.79
C ASN A 520 16.89 15.53 -4.08
N LYS A 521 17.61 16.29 -4.91
CA LYS A 521 17.14 16.66 -6.27
C LYS A 521 17.13 15.49 -7.25
N GLN A 522 18.00 14.48 -7.07
CA GLN A 522 18.03 13.27 -7.87
C GLN A 522 16.90 12.29 -7.49
N TRP A 523 16.45 12.30 -6.23
CA TRP A 523 15.25 11.56 -5.79
C TRP A 523 13.97 12.06 -6.48
N ILE A 524 13.89 13.37 -6.74
CA ILE A 524 12.77 14.00 -7.48
C ILE A 524 12.89 13.75 -8.99
N ASN A 525 14.11 13.52 -9.51
CA ASN A 525 14.35 13.41 -10.95
C ASN A 525 14.67 11.98 -11.43
N GLU A 526 14.87 11.01 -10.55
CA GLU A 526 15.26 9.63 -10.89
C GLU A 526 14.21 8.56 -10.46
N CYS A 527 13.06 8.96 -9.89
CA CYS A 527 11.88 8.10 -9.90
C CYS A 527 11.20 8.23 -11.26
N PRO A 528 11.06 7.13 -12.03
CA PRO A 528 10.36 7.15 -13.32
C PRO A 528 8.89 7.53 -13.18
#